data_3e27aa0818ffe36839b92b1d7f19defd
#
_entry.id   3e27aa0818ffe36839b92b1d7f19defd
#
_cell.length_a   1.000
_cell.length_b   1.000
_cell.length_c   1.000
_cell.angle_alpha   90.00
_cell.angle_beta   90.00
_cell.angle_gamma   90.00
#
_symmetry.space_group_name_H-M   'P 1'
#
loop_
_entity.id
_entity.type
_entity.pdbx_description
1 polymer ?
#
loop_
_entity_poly.entity_id
_entity_poly.type
_entity_poly.pdbx_seq_one_letter_code
_entity_poly.pdbx_strand_id
1 'polypeptide(L)'
;MTNLPQGWEWKSLGEICFITDGTHKTPNYIETGIPFLSVKNISKGFFDLSDVKYISLEEHNKLIKRAKPEFEDILICRIGTLGKAIKISLEFEFSIFVSLGLLKPKVKIISDYLVYFLNSYFIEGWINDNKVGGGTHTAKLNLNILEKCPIALPPLKEQERIVGILDESFAKIDESIKILEQDLLNLDELMQSALQKAFNPLKDNVKENYKLPQSWEWKSLGEIGEIITGTTPSKNNPNFYGNEYPLFKPSDLNGDIIIKYASDNLSKLGFDNARNLPKDTILIVCIGASIGKVGLSGVNGSCNQQINAIIPNSAFTSKYLFFVCLSNYFQTILKKNASQTTLPIINKTEFSKLQIPLPPLKEQEQIASHLDELSSHVKNLKQNYQAQ
;
A
#
# COMPACT_ATOMS: atom_id res chain seq x y z
N MET A 1 -26.83 -18.51 25.84
CA MET A 1 -25.96 -19.49 25.14
C MET A 1 -26.84 -20.24 24.17
N THR A 2 -26.47 -20.32 22.90
CA THR A 2 -27.19 -21.08 21.87
C THR A 2 -27.09 -22.58 22.16
N ASN A 3 -28.12 -23.37 21.81
CA ASN A 3 -28.07 -24.83 21.89
C ASN A 3 -26.94 -25.34 20.99
N LEU A 4 -26.00 -26.07 21.58
CA LEU A 4 -24.93 -26.69 20.83
C LEU A 4 -25.46 -27.94 20.05
N PRO A 5 -24.83 -28.32 18.93
CA PRO A 5 -25.07 -29.55 18.24
C PRO A 5 -24.85 -30.77 19.16
N GLN A 6 -25.46 -31.92 18.80
CA GLN A 6 -25.28 -33.15 19.57
C GLN A 6 -23.80 -33.56 19.67
N GLY A 7 -23.34 -33.87 20.86
CA GLY A 7 -21.96 -34.25 21.14
C GLY A 7 -20.98 -33.09 21.37
N TRP A 8 -21.45 -31.84 21.29
CA TRP A 8 -20.66 -30.67 21.66
C TRP A 8 -20.91 -30.30 23.14
N GLU A 9 -19.90 -29.77 23.78
CA GLU A 9 -19.98 -29.31 25.17
C GLU A 9 -19.44 -27.87 25.31
N TRP A 10 -20.06 -27.07 26.17
CA TRP A 10 -19.44 -25.83 26.64
C TRP A 10 -18.44 -26.14 27.74
N LYS A 11 -17.19 -25.69 27.56
CA LYS A 11 -16.12 -25.69 28.58
C LYS A 11 -15.58 -24.29 28.76
N SER A 12 -15.06 -23.99 29.94
CA SER A 12 -14.24 -22.79 30.06
C SER A 12 -12.81 -23.05 29.58
N LEU A 13 -12.12 -22.02 29.10
CA LEU A 13 -10.73 -22.16 28.65
C LEU A 13 -9.83 -22.70 29.78
N GLY A 14 -10.08 -22.31 31.04
CA GLY A 14 -9.38 -22.84 32.21
C GLY A 14 -9.64 -24.32 32.48
N GLU A 15 -10.76 -24.90 32.04
CA GLU A 15 -10.99 -26.35 32.14
C GLU A 15 -10.18 -27.16 31.11
N ILE A 16 -9.86 -26.55 29.96
CA ILE A 16 -9.19 -27.26 28.86
C ILE A 16 -7.70 -26.88 28.69
N CYS A 17 -7.23 -25.78 29.28
CA CYS A 17 -5.84 -25.32 29.21
C CYS A 17 -5.29 -24.94 30.57
N PHE A 18 -3.99 -25.16 30.77
CA PHE A 18 -3.22 -24.39 31.73
C PHE A 18 -2.94 -23.01 31.14
N ILE A 19 -3.21 -21.96 31.91
CA ILE A 19 -3.10 -20.59 31.43
C ILE A 19 -2.10 -19.84 32.29
N THR A 20 -1.09 -19.26 31.66
CA THR A 20 -0.11 -18.40 32.31
C THR A 20 0.25 -17.21 31.41
N ASP A 21 1.10 -16.33 31.87
CA ASP A 21 1.60 -15.21 31.08
C ASP A 21 3.12 -15.04 31.25
N GLY A 22 3.71 -14.23 30.37
CA GLY A 22 5.13 -13.92 30.43
C GLY A 22 5.52 -13.05 31.62
N THR A 23 6.77 -12.61 31.64
CA THR A 23 7.31 -11.78 32.71
C THR A 23 6.63 -10.41 32.77
N HIS A 24 6.37 -9.94 34.01
CA HIS A 24 5.85 -8.59 34.26
C HIS A 24 6.95 -7.52 34.37
N LYS A 25 8.21 -7.95 34.52
CA LYS A 25 9.36 -7.07 34.55
C LYS A 25 9.98 -7.03 33.16
N THR A 26 10.34 -5.84 32.70
CA THR A 26 11.13 -5.70 31.47
C THR A 26 12.50 -6.33 31.69
N PRO A 27 12.90 -7.34 30.92
CA PRO A 27 14.20 -7.97 31.07
C PRO A 27 15.32 -7.07 30.53
N ASN A 28 16.56 -7.40 30.85
CA ASN A 28 17.72 -6.76 30.24
C ASN A 28 17.91 -7.27 28.82
N TYR A 29 17.74 -6.38 27.85
CA TYR A 29 17.94 -6.73 26.44
C TYR A 29 19.43 -6.71 26.08
N ILE A 30 19.82 -7.63 25.22
CA ILE A 30 21.17 -7.77 24.66
C ILE A 30 21.06 -7.82 23.12
N GLU A 31 22.20 -7.66 22.45
CA GLU A 31 22.20 -7.63 20.96
C GLU A 31 21.89 -9.00 20.33
N THR A 32 22.38 -10.08 20.95
CA THR A 32 22.18 -11.46 20.48
C THR A 32 21.95 -12.39 21.67
N GLY A 33 21.06 -13.38 21.51
CA GLY A 33 20.72 -14.31 22.60
C GLY A 33 19.45 -15.08 22.32
N ILE A 34 18.66 -15.34 23.36
CA ILE A 34 17.38 -16.02 23.24
C ILE A 34 16.30 -15.00 22.86
N PRO A 35 15.47 -15.26 21.84
CA PRO A 35 14.38 -14.38 21.43
C PRO A 35 13.39 -14.11 22.55
N PHE A 36 12.94 -12.84 22.65
CA PHE A 36 11.96 -12.40 23.61
C PHE A 36 10.76 -11.77 22.91
N LEU A 37 9.63 -12.47 22.93
CA LEU A 37 8.45 -12.11 22.15
C LEU A 37 7.39 -11.38 22.98
N SER A 38 6.68 -10.49 22.34
CA SER A 38 5.60 -9.68 22.91
C SER A 38 4.41 -9.64 21.95
N VAL A 39 3.35 -8.92 22.32
CA VAL A 39 2.18 -8.70 21.45
C VAL A 39 2.55 -8.20 20.05
N LYS A 40 3.61 -7.41 19.90
CA LYS A 40 4.07 -6.88 18.61
C LYS A 40 4.41 -8.00 17.61
N ASN A 41 4.92 -9.10 18.13
CA ASN A 41 5.40 -10.21 17.31
C ASN A 41 4.30 -11.16 16.82
N ILE A 42 3.07 -11.05 17.36
CA ILE A 42 1.95 -11.95 16.95
C ILE A 42 0.65 -11.22 16.64
N SER A 43 0.56 -9.91 16.85
CA SER A 43 -0.68 -9.13 16.68
C SER A 43 -1.27 -9.18 15.27
N LYS A 44 -0.45 -9.50 14.27
CA LYS A 44 -0.86 -9.66 12.86
C LYS A 44 -1.48 -11.04 12.54
N GLY A 45 -1.50 -11.98 13.49
CA GLY A 45 -1.99 -13.34 13.30
C GLY A 45 -0.92 -14.33 12.80
N PHE A 46 0.33 -13.91 12.72
CA PHE A 46 1.51 -14.72 12.42
C PHE A 46 2.71 -14.24 13.22
N PHE A 47 3.79 -15.03 13.28
CA PHE A 47 5.03 -14.61 13.93
C PHE A 47 5.78 -13.58 13.08
N ASP A 48 5.74 -12.33 13.48
CA ASP A 48 6.58 -11.26 12.91
C ASP A 48 7.88 -11.14 13.71
N LEU A 49 8.93 -11.69 13.16
CA LEU A 49 10.26 -11.75 13.78
C LEU A 49 11.20 -10.63 13.27
N SER A 50 10.69 -9.64 12.55
CA SER A 50 11.49 -8.54 11.99
C SER A 50 12.06 -7.58 13.05
N ASP A 51 11.38 -7.42 14.20
CA ASP A 51 11.84 -6.62 15.36
C ASP A 51 11.75 -7.45 16.63
N VAL A 52 12.70 -8.38 16.81
CA VAL A 52 12.80 -9.25 17.98
C VAL A 52 13.84 -8.69 18.95
N LYS A 53 13.51 -8.64 20.25
CA LYS A 53 14.46 -8.39 21.33
C LYS A 53 15.08 -9.70 21.79
N TYR A 54 16.29 -9.62 22.33
CA TYR A 54 17.01 -10.79 22.82
C TYR A 54 17.35 -10.63 24.30
N ILE A 55 17.40 -11.75 25.02
CA ILE A 55 17.77 -11.84 26.43
C ILE A 55 18.86 -12.89 26.62
N SER A 56 19.57 -12.83 27.75
CA SER A 56 20.57 -13.83 28.08
C SER A 56 19.94 -15.20 28.36
N LEU A 57 20.71 -16.27 28.18
CA LEU A 57 20.30 -17.63 28.52
C LEU A 57 19.99 -17.75 30.02
N GLU A 58 20.71 -17.04 30.88
CA GLU A 58 20.46 -17.03 32.32
C GLU A 58 19.09 -16.41 32.67
N GLU A 59 18.75 -15.30 32.01
CA GLU A 59 17.45 -14.64 32.15
C GLU A 59 16.34 -15.58 31.60
N HIS A 60 16.51 -16.14 30.41
CA HIS A 60 15.57 -17.09 29.84
C HIS A 60 15.27 -18.26 30.80
N ASN A 61 16.32 -18.90 31.38
CA ASN A 61 16.17 -20.03 32.31
C ASN A 61 15.39 -19.65 33.59
N LYS A 62 15.39 -18.38 33.98
CA LYS A 62 14.54 -17.89 35.08
C LYS A 62 13.10 -17.73 34.64
N LEU A 63 12.86 -17.17 33.42
CA LEU A 63 11.52 -16.86 32.92
C LEU A 63 10.71 -18.11 32.58
N ILE A 64 11.33 -19.13 32.00
CA ILE A 64 10.64 -20.37 31.59
C ILE A 64 10.17 -21.21 32.81
N LYS A 65 10.65 -20.93 34.01
CA LYS A 65 10.07 -21.54 35.22
C LYS A 65 8.62 -21.16 35.44
N ARG A 66 8.19 -19.99 34.96
CA ARG A 66 6.82 -19.50 35.02
C ARG A 66 6.04 -19.83 33.76
N ALA A 67 6.60 -19.52 32.61
CA ALA A 67 5.96 -19.68 31.30
C ALA A 67 6.98 -20.20 30.30
N LYS A 68 6.94 -21.50 30.03
CA LYS A 68 7.78 -22.17 29.02
C LYS A 68 6.93 -22.41 27.77
N PRO A 69 7.06 -21.57 26.72
CA PRO A 69 6.40 -21.85 25.45
C PRO A 69 7.00 -23.12 24.82
N GLU A 70 6.15 -24.00 24.32
CA GLU A 70 6.54 -25.22 23.63
C GLU A 70 5.81 -25.31 22.29
N PHE A 71 6.34 -26.11 21.38
CA PHE A 71 5.70 -26.37 20.08
C PHE A 71 4.25 -26.87 20.27
N GLU A 72 3.31 -26.41 19.44
CA GLU A 72 1.87 -26.69 19.51
C GLU A 72 1.12 -25.99 20.68
N ASP A 73 1.78 -25.33 21.63
CA ASP A 73 1.11 -24.44 22.55
C ASP A 73 0.48 -23.22 21.81
N ILE A 74 -0.37 -22.51 22.51
CA ILE A 74 -1.05 -21.33 21.91
C ILE A 74 -0.65 -20.08 22.66
N LEU A 75 -0.26 -19.02 21.92
CA LEU A 75 -0.11 -17.67 22.43
C LEU A 75 -1.35 -16.84 22.15
N ILE A 76 -1.76 -16.02 23.11
CA ILE A 76 -2.88 -15.10 22.97
C ILE A 76 -2.49 -13.68 23.42
N CYS A 77 -2.85 -12.68 22.64
CA CYS A 77 -2.64 -11.27 22.98
C CYS A 77 -3.57 -10.84 24.12
N ARG A 78 -2.99 -10.35 25.23
CA ARG A 78 -3.70 -9.94 26.45
C ARG A 78 -3.70 -8.44 26.72
N ILE A 79 -2.79 -7.70 26.10
CA ILE A 79 -2.64 -6.25 26.26
C ILE A 79 -2.44 -5.64 24.88
N GLY A 80 -3.12 -4.54 24.59
CA GLY A 80 -3.08 -3.90 23.28
C GLY A 80 -4.06 -4.54 22.29
N THR A 81 -3.59 -5.27 21.30
CA THR A 81 -4.43 -6.06 20.40
C THR A 81 -4.94 -7.29 21.14
N LEU A 82 -6.15 -7.20 21.72
CA LEU A 82 -6.69 -8.27 22.56
C LEU A 82 -7.21 -9.45 21.73
N GLY A 83 -7.02 -10.65 22.26
CA GLY A 83 -7.69 -11.88 21.79
C GLY A 83 -7.05 -12.55 20.59
N LYS A 84 -6.17 -11.90 19.82
CA LYS A 84 -5.49 -12.57 18.71
C LYS A 84 -4.67 -13.74 19.24
N ALA A 85 -4.99 -14.95 18.76
CA ALA A 85 -4.34 -16.18 19.17
C ALA A 85 -3.60 -16.81 17.98
N ILE A 86 -2.43 -17.41 18.26
CA ILE A 86 -1.65 -18.19 17.29
C ILE A 86 -1.10 -19.46 17.91
N LYS A 87 -0.96 -20.52 17.13
CA LYS A 87 -0.27 -21.74 17.52
C LYS A 87 1.24 -21.55 17.40
N ILE A 88 2.01 -22.04 18.36
CA ILE A 88 3.47 -22.01 18.33
C ILE A 88 3.98 -23.01 17.29
N SER A 89 4.56 -22.49 16.21
CA SER A 89 5.22 -23.25 15.15
C SER A 89 6.74 -23.05 15.12
N LEU A 90 7.28 -22.32 16.10
CA LEU A 90 8.72 -22.04 16.20
C LEU A 90 9.43 -23.23 16.84
N GLU A 91 10.53 -23.68 16.22
CA GLU A 91 11.34 -24.81 16.67
C GLU A 91 12.48 -24.41 17.63
N PHE A 92 12.66 -23.11 17.86
CA PHE A 92 13.67 -22.59 18.78
C PHE A 92 13.06 -22.09 20.08
N GLU A 93 13.85 -22.08 21.15
CA GLU A 93 13.43 -21.59 22.46
C GLU A 93 13.29 -20.07 22.46
N PHE A 94 12.29 -19.57 23.17
CA PHE A 94 12.04 -18.15 23.38
C PHE A 94 11.33 -17.88 24.71
N SER A 95 11.37 -16.66 25.17
CA SER A 95 10.58 -16.20 26.32
C SER A 95 9.54 -15.19 25.90
N ILE A 96 8.53 -14.96 26.72
CA ILE A 96 7.42 -14.08 26.43
C ILE A 96 7.23 -12.99 27.47
N PHE A 97 6.71 -11.85 27.02
CA PHE A 97 6.32 -10.73 27.87
C PHE A 97 4.88 -10.89 28.37
N VAL A 98 4.54 -10.22 29.47
CA VAL A 98 3.20 -10.20 30.08
C VAL A 98 2.06 -9.85 29.13
N SER A 99 2.35 -9.20 28.02
CA SER A 99 1.36 -8.90 26.97
C SER A 99 0.85 -10.14 26.23
N LEU A 100 1.51 -11.28 26.40
CA LEU A 100 1.12 -12.58 25.87
C LEU A 100 0.69 -13.54 26.98
N GLY A 101 -0.47 -14.16 26.79
CA GLY A 101 -0.88 -15.36 27.51
C GLY A 101 -0.37 -16.60 26.79
N LEU A 102 0.05 -17.59 27.56
CA LEU A 102 0.42 -18.92 27.11
C LEU A 102 -0.67 -19.91 27.54
N LEU A 103 -1.23 -20.60 26.56
CA LEU A 103 -2.26 -21.63 26.76
C LEU A 103 -1.65 -22.97 26.42
N LYS A 104 -1.60 -23.87 27.42
CA LYS A 104 -1.13 -25.25 27.27
C LYS A 104 -2.33 -26.19 27.39
N PRO A 105 -2.75 -26.84 26.30
CA PRO A 105 -3.85 -27.79 26.36
C PRO A 105 -3.58 -28.90 27.39
N LYS A 106 -4.54 -29.17 28.27
CA LYS A 106 -4.50 -30.28 29.26
C LYS A 106 -5.50 -31.39 29.00
N VAL A 107 -6.27 -31.25 27.91
CA VAL A 107 -7.19 -32.24 27.36
C VAL A 107 -6.84 -32.50 25.91
N LYS A 108 -7.35 -33.62 25.34
CA LYS A 108 -7.21 -33.87 23.91
C LYS A 108 -8.03 -32.83 23.11
N ILE A 109 -7.35 -31.88 22.52
CA ILE A 109 -7.91 -30.86 21.64
C ILE A 109 -6.91 -30.57 20.52
N ILE A 110 -7.41 -30.27 19.34
CA ILE A 110 -6.58 -29.85 18.21
C ILE A 110 -6.25 -28.37 18.41
N SER A 111 -4.96 -28.03 18.49
CA SER A 111 -4.50 -26.64 18.71
C SER A 111 -5.03 -25.68 17.65
N ASP A 112 -5.07 -26.09 16.37
CA ASP A 112 -5.60 -25.29 15.28
C ASP A 112 -7.10 -25.00 15.45
N TYR A 113 -7.89 -26.00 15.89
CA TYR A 113 -9.29 -25.77 16.22
C TYR A 113 -9.45 -24.70 17.30
N LEU A 114 -8.66 -24.80 18.38
CA LEU A 114 -8.73 -23.84 19.47
C LEU A 114 -8.31 -22.45 19.01
N VAL A 115 -7.27 -22.34 18.17
CA VAL A 115 -6.83 -21.06 17.58
C VAL A 115 -7.92 -20.45 16.71
N TYR A 116 -8.56 -21.22 15.83
CA TYR A 116 -9.67 -20.72 15.01
C TYR A 116 -10.85 -20.28 15.86
N PHE A 117 -11.20 -21.06 16.89
CA PHE A 117 -12.29 -20.70 17.78
C PHE A 117 -12.00 -19.41 18.56
N LEU A 118 -10.77 -19.28 19.11
CA LEU A 118 -10.33 -18.08 19.83
C LEU A 118 -10.29 -16.82 18.94
N ASN A 119 -10.02 -16.98 17.64
CA ASN A 119 -10.04 -15.87 16.66
C ASN A 119 -11.43 -15.63 16.04
N SER A 120 -12.47 -16.36 16.48
CA SER A 120 -13.82 -16.21 15.93
C SER A 120 -14.48 -14.90 16.40
N TYR A 121 -15.45 -14.42 15.59
CA TYR A 121 -16.29 -13.26 15.94
C TYR A 121 -17.02 -13.44 17.29
N PHE A 122 -17.40 -14.68 17.62
CA PHE A 122 -18.02 -14.98 18.92
C PHE A 122 -17.11 -14.64 20.10
N ILE A 123 -15.85 -15.05 20.02
CA ILE A 123 -14.85 -14.76 21.08
C ILE A 123 -14.44 -13.29 21.07
N GLU A 124 -14.37 -12.65 19.94
CA GLU A 124 -14.14 -11.20 19.83
C GLU A 124 -15.23 -10.43 20.59
N GLY A 125 -16.49 -10.77 20.40
CA GLY A 125 -17.62 -10.21 21.17
C GLY A 125 -17.45 -10.44 22.66
N TRP A 126 -17.19 -11.69 23.07
CA TRP A 126 -16.97 -12.03 24.46
C TRP A 126 -15.80 -11.24 25.10
N ILE A 127 -14.68 -11.08 24.39
CA ILE A 127 -13.53 -10.28 24.87
C ILE A 127 -13.93 -8.82 25.03
N ASN A 128 -14.66 -8.25 24.11
CA ASN A 128 -15.13 -6.87 24.19
C ASN A 128 -16.00 -6.60 25.41
N ASP A 129 -16.82 -7.57 25.78
CA ASP A 129 -17.71 -7.48 26.96
C ASP A 129 -16.99 -7.68 28.29
N ASN A 130 -15.83 -8.38 28.30
CA ASN A 130 -15.13 -8.81 29.50
C ASN A 130 -13.76 -8.14 29.70
N LYS A 131 -13.26 -7.37 28.75
CA LYS A 131 -11.98 -6.64 28.89
C LYS A 131 -12.04 -5.58 29.97
N VAL A 132 -10.90 -5.31 30.59
CA VAL A 132 -10.72 -4.25 31.59
C VAL A 132 -10.00 -3.07 30.96
N GLY A 133 -10.52 -1.84 31.14
CA GLY A 133 -9.98 -0.61 30.56
C GLY A 133 -10.63 -0.23 29.24
N GLY A 134 -10.63 1.05 28.89
CA GLY A 134 -11.43 1.63 27.80
C GLY A 134 -10.66 2.14 26.58
N GLY A 135 -9.32 2.10 26.56
CA GLY A 135 -8.52 2.62 25.44
C GLY A 135 -7.79 1.52 24.67
N THR A 136 -7.52 1.75 23.40
CA THR A 136 -6.85 0.77 22.50
C THR A 136 -5.51 0.25 23.03
N HIS A 137 -4.80 1.06 23.84
CA HIS A 137 -3.49 0.68 24.41
C HIS A 137 -3.55 0.31 25.88
N THR A 138 -4.66 0.58 26.58
CA THR A 138 -4.83 0.33 28.02
C THR A 138 -5.74 -0.84 28.32
N ALA A 139 -6.46 -1.34 27.33
CA ALA A 139 -7.33 -2.51 27.49
C ALA A 139 -6.51 -3.77 27.80
N LYS A 140 -7.00 -4.55 28.76
CA LYS A 140 -6.36 -5.78 29.23
C LYS A 140 -7.36 -6.90 29.38
N LEU A 141 -6.90 -8.12 29.08
CA LEU A 141 -7.61 -9.35 29.36
C LEU A 141 -6.86 -10.08 30.49
N ASN A 142 -7.37 -9.96 31.71
CA ASN A 142 -6.76 -10.59 32.88
C ASN A 142 -6.87 -12.13 32.80
N LEU A 143 -5.89 -12.85 33.39
CA LEU A 143 -5.86 -14.31 33.33
C LEU A 143 -7.12 -14.95 33.93
N ASN A 144 -7.60 -14.45 35.09
CA ASN A 144 -8.82 -14.94 35.73
C ASN A 144 -10.11 -14.70 34.91
N ILE A 145 -10.09 -13.74 34.02
CA ILE A 145 -11.16 -13.53 33.03
C ILE A 145 -10.96 -14.51 31.87
N LEU A 146 -9.76 -14.61 31.35
CA LEU A 146 -9.42 -15.51 30.25
C LEU A 146 -9.74 -16.97 30.58
N GLU A 147 -9.51 -17.40 31.81
CA GLU A 147 -9.90 -18.74 32.33
C GLU A 147 -11.38 -19.03 32.14
N LYS A 148 -12.24 -18.03 32.23
CA LYS A 148 -13.70 -18.14 32.08
C LYS A 148 -14.18 -18.06 30.62
N CYS A 149 -13.28 -17.86 29.67
CA CYS A 149 -13.63 -17.77 28.27
C CYS A 149 -14.38 -19.02 27.82
N PRO A 150 -15.60 -18.91 27.27
CA PRO A 150 -16.41 -20.07 26.87
C PRO A 150 -15.89 -20.66 25.56
N ILE A 151 -15.62 -21.96 25.58
CA ILE A 151 -15.17 -22.72 24.42
C ILE A 151 -16.21 -23.79 24.08
N ALA A 152 -16.74 -23.76 22.86
CA ALA A 152 -17.54 -24.85 22.34
C ALA A 152 -16.59 -25.98 21.91
N LEU A 153 -16.67 -27.13 22.60
CA LEU A 153 -15.76 -28.25 22.38
C LEU A 153 -16.49 -29.40 21.70
N PRO A 154 -16.27 -29.62 20.39
CA PRO A 154 -16.79 -30.80 19.67
C PRO A 154 -15.92 -32.03 19.89
N PRO A 155 -16.42 -33.22 19.52
CA PRO A 155 -15.59 -34.43 19.43
C PRO A 155 -14.41 -34.25 18.48
N LEU A 156 -13.28 -34.95 18.71
CA LEU A 156 -12.03 -34.76 17.93
C LEU A 156 -12.24 -34.87 16.41
N LYS A 157 -13.02 -35.83 15.92
CA LYS A 157 -13.34 -35.97 14.49
C LYS A 157 -14.02 -34.73 13.91
N GLU A 158 -14.83 -34.05 14.70
CA GLU A 158 -15.50 -32.86 14.28
C GLU A 158 -14.55 -31.63 14.31
N GLN A 159 -13.62 -31.59 15.28
CA GLN A 159 -12.54 -30.61 15.27
C GLN A 159 -11.68 -30.76 14.01
N GLU A 160 -11.24 -31.97 13.66
CA GLU A 160 -10.50 -32.28 12.43
C GLU A 160 -11.26 -31.82 11.19
N ARG A 161 -12.56 -32.12 11.12
CA ARG A 161 -13.41 -31.71 9.98
C ARG A 161 -13.49 -30.18 9.85
N ILE A 162 -13.68 -29.49 10.97
CA ILE A 162 -13.76 -28.00 10.99
C ILE A 162 -12.43 -27.39 10.57
N VAL A 163 -11.32 -27.87 11.14
CA VAL A 163 -9.98 -27.41 10.77
C VAL A 163 -9.73 -27.60 9.27
N GLY A 164 -10.01 -28.80 8.74
CA GLY A 164 -9.82 -29.08 7.32
C GLY A 164 -10.63 -28.15 6.39
N ILE A 165 -11.89 -27.85 6.76
CA ILE A 165 -12.72 -26.91 5.98
C ILE A 165 -12.15 -25.49 6.03
N LEU A 166 -11.70 -25.03 7.20
CA LEU A 166 -11.17 -23.69 7.37
C LEU A 166 -9.82 -23.55 6.66
N ASP A 167 -8.93 -24.52 6.79
CA ASP A 167 -7.62 -24.53 6.10
C ASP A 167 -7.81 -24.48 4.58
N GLU A 168 -8.70 -25.31 4.02
CA GLU A 168 -9.00 -25.29 2.59
C GLU A 168 -9.60 -23.96 2.15
N SER A 169 -10.48 -23.37 2.97
CA SER A 169 -11.12 -22.10 2.67
C SER A 169 -10.12 -20.94 2.70
N PHE A 170 -9.25 -20.88 3.70
CA PHE A 170 -8.22 -19.86 3.79
C PHE A 170 -7.18 -20.01 2.68
N ALA A 171 -6.76 -21.23 2.34
CA ALA A 171 -5.85 -21.47 1.23
C ALA A 171 -6.43 -20.96 -0.12
N LYS A 172 -7.73 -21.18 -0.37
CA LYS A 172 -8.42 -20.66 -1.57
C LYS A 172 -8.50 -19.12 -1.57
N ILE A 173 -8.72 -18.50 -0.41
CA ILE A 173 -8.72 -17.04 -0.28
C ILE A 173 -7.34 -16.48 -0.58
N ASP A 174 -6.28 -17.06 0.00
CA ASP A 174 -4.90 -16.62 -0.21
C ASP A 174 -4.49 -16.78 -1.69
N GLU A 175 -4.88 -17.86 -2.35
CA GLU A 175 -4.67 -18.07 -3.78
C GLU A 175 -5.41 -17.02 -4.61
N SER A 176 -6.66 -16.72 -4.27
CA SER A 176 -7.45 -15.69 -4.95
C SER A 176 -6.82 -14.30 -4.81
N ILE A 177 -6.35 -13.94 -3.62
CA ILE A 177 -5.65 -12.67 -3.36
C ILE A 177 -4.40 -12.59 -4.24
N LYS A 178 -3.60 -13.66 -4.29
CA LYS A 178 -2.38 -13.70 -5.13
C LYS A 178 -2.68 -13.54 -6.62
N ILE A 179 -3.76 -14.15 -7.11
CA ILE A 179 -4.20 -14.01 -8.50
C ILE A 179 -4.60 -12.55 -8.78
N LEU A 180 -5.38 -11.93 -7.88
CA LEU A 180 -5.81 -10.54 -8.02
C LEU A 180 -4.62 -9.56 -8.02
N GLU A 181 -3.64 -9.78 -7.16
CA GLU A 181 -2.39 -8.99 -7.14
C GLU A 181 -1.64 -9.10 -8.47
N GLN A 182 -1.54 -10.32 -9.02
CA GLN A 182 -0.89 -10.53 -10.32
C GLN A 182 -1.66 -9.86 -11.45
N ASP A 183 -2.99 -9.92 -11.45
CA ASP A 183 -3.83 -9.28 -12.46
C ASP A 183 -3.69 -7.75 -12.43
N LEU A 184 -3.55 -7.15 -11.25
CA LEU A 184 -3.27 -5.72 -11.13
C LEU A 184 -1.93 -5.34 -11.80
N LEU A 185 -0.89 -6.17 -11.62
CA LEU A 185 0.40 -5.98 -12.29
C LEU A 185 0.27 -6.13 -13.83
N ASN A 186 -0.45 -7.16 -14.29
CA ASN A 186 -0.68 -7.41 -15.71
C ASN A 186 -1.41 -6.23 -16.39
N LEU A 187 -2.35 -5.57 -15.68
CA LEU A 187 -3.03 -4.38 -16.20
C LEU A 187 -2.08 -3.19 -16.38
N ASP A 188 -1.11 -3.00 -15.48
CA ASP A 188 -0.08 -1.97 -15.65
C ASP A 188 0.84 -2.29 -16.84
N GLU A 189 1.26 -3.54 -16.97
CA GLU A 189 2.07 -3.99 -18.11
C GLU A 189 1.34 -3.83 -19.44
N LEU A 190 0.03 -4.11 -19.49
CA LEU A 190 -0.80 -3.91 -20.67
C LEU A 190 -0.77 -2.45 -21.13
N MET A 191 -0.96 -1.51 -20.19
CA MET A 191 -0.93 -0.09 -20.53
C MET A 191 0.46 0.35 -21.01
N GLN A 192 1.53 -0.10 -20.36
CA GLN A 192 2.90 0.19 -20.78
C GLN A 192 3.21 -0.42 -22.16
N SER A 193 2.75 -1.64 -22.44
CA SER A 193 2.88 -2.28 -23.76
C SER A 193 2.16 -1.50 -24.85
N ALA A 194 0.96 -0.99 -24.57
CA ALA A 194 0.22 -0.16 -25.53
C ALA A 194 0.94 1.17 -25.81
N LEU A 195 1.44 1.85 -24.78
CA LEU A 195 2.26 3.06 -24.93
C LEU A 195 3.54 2.76 -25.70
N GLN A 196 4.20 1.64 -25.44
CA GLN A 196 5.40 1.24 -26.17
C GLN A 196 5.10 0.97 -27.66
N LYS A 197 4.00 0.30 -27.97
CA LYS A 197 3.60 0.07 -29.36
C LYS A 197 3.27 1.37 -30.08
N ALA A 198 2.64 2.32 -29.39
CA ALA A 198 2.26 3.60 -29.97
C ALA A 198 3.45 4.55 -30.20
N PHE A 199 4.42 4.60 -29.25
CA PHE A 199 5.44 5.64 -29.22
C PHE A 199 6.90 5.14 -29.21
N ASN A 200 7.13 3.84 -29.06
CA ASN A 200 8.46 3.28 -29.07
C ASN A 200 8.65 2.27 -30.20
N PRO A 201 8.73 2.76 -31.43
CA PRO A 201 9.24 1.95 -32.51
C PRO A 201 10.73 1.61 -32.34
N LEU A 202 11.44 2.25 -31.41
CA LEU A 202 12.85 2.07 -31.10
C LEU A 202 12.96 1.08 -29.93
N LYS A 203 12.95 -0.22 -30.18
CA LYS A 203 13.54 -1.19 -29.24
C LYS A 203 14.99 -0.78 -28.99
N ASP A 204 15.44 -0.83 -27.74
CA ASP A 204 16.72 -0.32 -27.22
C ASP A 204 18.00 -0.66 -28.01
N ASN A 205 17.95 -1.53 -28.99
CA ASN A 205 19.09 -2.00 -29.77
C ASN A 205 19.09 -1.60 -31.27
N VAL A 206 18.19 -0.72 -31.73
CA VAL A 206 18.08 -0.34 -33.15
C VAL A 206 18.14 1.19 -33.32
N LYS A 207 18.97 1.86 -32.52
CA LYS A 207 19.05 3.34 -32.47
C LYS A 207 19.53 4.02 -33.76
N GLU A 208 20.21 3.31 -34.66
CA GLU A 208 20.86 3.97 -35.80
C GLU A 208 20.06 3.94 -37.10
N ASN A 209 18.97 3.14 -37.23
CA ASN A 209 18.24 2.97 -38.50
C ASN A 209 16.72 3.03 -38.39
N TYR A 210 16.11 3.45 -37.27
CA TYR A 210 14.66 3.58 -37.24
C TYR A 210 14.19 4.81 -38.02
N LYS A 211 13.46 4.57 -39.08
CA LYS A 211 12.75 5.61 -39.82
C LYS A 211 11.33 5.74 -39.26
N LEU A 212 10.98 6.95 -38.84
CA LEU A 212 9.58 7.27 -38.52
C LEU A 212 8.66 6.88 -39.70
N PRO A 213 7.37 6.57 -39.47
CA PRO A 213 6.38 6.47 -40.53
C PRO A 213 6.43 7.70 -41.45
N GLN A 214 6.09 7.55 -42.71
CA GLN A 214 6.30 8.55 -43.74
C GLN A 214 5.69 9.95 -43.44
N SER A 215 4.66 9.99 -42.60
CA SER A 215 3.95 11.22 -42.17
C SER A 215 4.38 11.79 -40.83
N TRP A 216 5.34 11.15 -40.15
CA TRP A 216 5.77 11.56 -38.79
C TRP A 216 7.07 12.36 -38.84
N GLU A 217 7.18 13.35 -37.97
CA GLU A 217 8.39 14.16 -37.82
C GLU A 217 8.91 14.11 -36.37
N TRP A 218 10.23 14.19 -36.22
CA TRP A 218 10.81 14.49 -34.91
C TRP A 218 10.74 15.98 -34.64
N LYS A 219 10.14 16.37 -33.50
CA LYS A 219 10.07 17.76 -33.05
C LYS A 219 10.50 17.84 -31.60
N SER A 220 11.21 18.92 -31.24
CA SER A 220 11.44 19.23 -29.85
C SER A 220 10.19 19.82 -29.19
N LEU A 221 10.07 19.66 -27.87
CA LEU A 221 8.93 20.24 -27.13
C LEU A 221 8.86 21.76 -27.32
N GLY A 222 10.01 22.45 -27.39
CA GLY A 222 10.06 23.89 -27.64
C GLY A 222 9.65 24.34 -29.04
N GLU A 223 9.75 23.45 -30.05
CA GLU A 223 9.26 23.74 -31.40
C GLU A 223 7.74 23.60 -31.52
N ILE A 224 7.13 22.70 -30.73
CA ILE A 224 5.70 22.42 -30.84
C ILE A 224 4.82 23.28 -29.93
N GLY A 225 5.38 23.88 -28.86
CA GLY A 225 4.57 24.64 -27.94
C GLY A 225 5.35 25.54 -26.98
N GLU A 226 4.65 26.48 -26.38
CA GLU A 226 5.18 27.32 -25.33
C GLU A 226 5.33 26.49 -24.03
N ILE A 227 6.50 26.58 -23.42
CA ILE A 227 6.81 25.93 -22.16
C ILE A 227 6.88 26.98 -21.04
N ILE A 228 6.15 26.75 -19.96
CA ILE A 228 6.12 27.62 -18.78
C ILE A 228 6.56 26.81 -17.56
N THR A 229 7.61 27.28 -16.85
CA THR A 229 7.92 26.78 -15.51
C THR A 229 6.99 27.45 -14.50
N GLY A 230 6.35 26.72 -13.64
CA GLY A 230 5.43 27.28 -12.66
C GLY A 230 6.06 28.21 -11.64
N THR A 231 5.22 28.90 -10.89
CA THR A 231 5.61 29.78 -9.78
C THR A 231 4.64 29.62 -8.62
N THR A 232 5.14 29.77 -7.40
CA THR A 232 4.30 29.74 -6.20
C THR A 232 4.24 31.15 -5.63
N PRO A 233 3.06 31.79 -5.56
CA PRO A 233 2.89 33.09 -4.89
C PRO A 233 3.33 33.01 -3.43
N SER A 234 3.83 34.13 -2.89
CA SER A 234 4.35 34.16 -1.53
C SER A 234 3.27 33.81 -0.50
N LYS A 235 3.55 32.86 0.36
CA LYS A 235 2.66 32.50 1.48
C LYS A 235 2.55 33.58 2.57
N ASN A 236 3.46 34.57 2.55
CA ASN A 236 3.39 35.69 3.46
C ASN A 236 2.23 36.68 3.13
N ASN A 237 1.66 36.58 1.94
CA ASN A 237 0.43 37.28 1.58
C ASN A 237 -0.75 36.29 1.49
N PRO A 238 -1.55 36.15 2.54
CA PRO A 238 -2.67 35.23 2.55
C PRO A 238 -3.74 35.57 1.50
N ASN A 239 -3.83 36.80 1.00
CA ASN A 239 -4.77 37.23 -0.03
C ASN A 239 -4.49 36.60 -1.40
N PHE A 240 -3.32 35.99 -1.61
CA PHE A 240 -3.03 35.21 -2.81
C PHE A 240 -3.68 33.81 -2.82
N TYR A 241 -4.12 33.32 -1.67
CA TYR A 241 -4.71 32.00 -1.52
C TYR A 241 -6.23 32.09 -1.34
N GLY A 242 -6.95 31.13 -1.88
CA GLY A 242 -8.42 31.06 -1.88
C GLY A 242 -8.91 29.70 -2.37
N ASN A 243 -10.07 29.66 -3.03
CA ASN A 243 -10.67 28.42 -3.53
C ASN A 243 -11.02 28.48 -5.03
N GLU A 244 -10.48 29.45 -5.77
CA GLU A 244 -10.97 29.76 -7.12
C GLU A 244 -10.15 29.08 -8.21
N TYR A 245 -8.82 29.05 -8.08
CA TYR A 245 -7.91 28.51 -9.10
C TYR A 245 -6.94 27.49 -8.50
N PRO A 246 -6.84 26.26 -9.01
CA PRO A 246 -5.91 25.27 -8.49
C PRO A 246 -4.46 25.69 -8.73
N LEU A 247 -3.61 25.48 -7.71
CA LEU A 247 -2.15 25.56 -7.80
C LEU A 247 -1.58 24.13 -7.79
N PHE A 248 -1.43 23.56 -8.98
CA PHE A 248 -0.96 22.19 -9.16
C PHE A 248 0.46 21.97 -8.66
N LYS A 249 0.66 20.90 -7.90
CA LYS A 249 1.94 20.44 -7.36
C LYS A 249 2.18 18.99 -7.75
N PRO A 250 3.40 18.45 -7.58
CA PRO A 250 3.69 17.05 -7.86
C PRO A 250 2.80 16.03 -7.13
N SER A 251 2.29 16.37 -5.95
CA SER A 251 1.36 15.54 -5.18
C SER A 251 -0.03 15.42 -5.82
N ASP A 252 -0.43 16.45 -6.59
CA ASP A 252 -1.76 16.48 -7.19
C ASP A 252 -1.80 15.69 -8.51
N LEU A 253 -0.62 15.37 -9.10
CA LEU A 253 -0.49 14.49 -10.27
C LEU A 253 -0.48 13.03 -9.79
N ASN A 254 -1.67 12.48 -9.53
CA ASN A 254 -1.91 11.23 -8.82
C ASN A 254 -2.26 10.03 -9.73
N GLY A 255 -2.06 10.17 -11.05
CA GLY A 255 -2.35 9.13 -12.03
C GLY A 255 -3.65 9.33 -12.81
N ASP A 256 -4.51 10.29 -12.43
CA ASP A 256 -5.62 10.70 -13.28
C ASP A 256 -5.12 11.47 -14.51
N ILE A 257 -5.72 11.18 -15.68
CA ILE A 257 -5.38 11.87 -16.92
C ILE A 257 -5.70 13.37 -16.78
N ILE A 258 -6.93 13.69 -16.40
CA ILE A 258 -7.43 15.05 -16.27
C ILE A 258 -7.52 15.44 -14.81
N ILE A 259 -6.77 16.47 -14.41
CA ILE A 259 -6.72 16.97 -13.04
C ILE A 259 -7.50 18.27 -12.95
N LYS A 260 -8.52 18.31 -12.11
CA LYS A 260 -9.39 19.48 -11.89
C LYS A 260 -9.19 20.14 -10.54
N TYR A 261 -8.63 19.41 -9.58
CA TYR A 261 -8.47 19.85 -8.20
C TYR A 261 -7.01 19.79 -7.78
N ALA A 262 -6.64 20.66 -6.88
CA ALA A 262 -5.33 20.67 -6.23
C ALA A 262 -5.51 20.83 -4.73
N SER A 263 -4.50 20.42 -3.98
CA SER A 263 -4.46 20.58 -2.52
C SER A 263 -4.39 22.04 -2.08
N ASP A 264 -3.69 22.88 -2.87
CA ASP A 264 -3.63 24.33 -2.67
C ASP A 264 -4.38 25.05 -3.81
N ASN A 265 -5.10 26.13 -3.47
CA ASN A 265 -5.81 26.94 -4.45
C ASN A 265 -5.47 28.42 -4.27
N LEU A 266 -5.52 29.16 -5.36
CA LEU A 266 -5.29 30.60 -5.41
C LEU A 266 -6.62 31.37 -5.44
N SER A 267 -6.60 32.57 -4.88
CA SER A 267 -7.60 33.60 -5.17
C SER A 267 -7.38 34.15 -6.59
N LYS A 268 -8.31 34.96 -7.08
CA LYS A 268 -8.13 35.68 -8.34
C LYS A 268 -6.85 36.54 -8.32
N LEU A 269 -6.57 37.22 -7.21
CA LEU A 269 -5.36 38.02 -7.04
C LEU A 269 -4.09 37.15 -7.09
N GLY A 270 -4.09 36.01 -6.43
CA GLY A 270 -2.99 35.05 -6.47
C GLY A 270 -2.77 34.46 -7.86
N PHE A 271 -3.85 34.14 -8.56
CA PHE A 271 -3.79 33.66 -9.94
C PHE A 271 -3.19 34.68 -10.88
N ASP A 272 -3.61 35.97 -10.80
CA ASP A 272 -3.07 37.05 -11.62
C ASP A 272 -1.59 37.35 -11.31
N ASN A 273 -1.11 36.99 -10.12
CA ASN A 273 0.32 37.13 -9.72
C ASN A 273 1.12 35.83 -10.00
N ALA A 274 0.49 34.76 -10.41
CA ALA A 274 1.16 33.52 -10.80
C ALA A 274 1.31 33.42 -12.33
N ARG A 275 1.96 32.36 -12.80
CA ARG A 275 1.97 32.02 -14.23
C ARG A 275 0.72 31.24 -14.56
N ASN A 276 -0.17 31.86 -15.30
CA ASN A 276 -1.47 31.30 -15.63
C ASN A 276 -1.35 30.23 -16.69
N LEU A 277 -2.06 29.14 -16.47
CA LEU A 277 -2.14 28.00 -17.36
C LEU A 277 -3.62 27.85 -17.81
N PRO A 278 -3.88 27.80 -19.12
CA PRO A 278 -5.21 27.50 -19.61
C PRO A 278 -5.56 26.03 -19.36
N LYS A 279 -6.83 25.71 -19.43
CA LYS A 279 -7.32 24.33 -19.49
C LYS A 279 -6.58 23.57 -20.61
N ASP A 280 -6.48 22.25 -20.47
CA ASP A 280 -5.83 21.32 -21.39
C ASP A 280 -4.30 21.49 -21.50
N THR A 281 -3.68 22.19 -20.54
CA THR A 281 -2.21 22.29 -20.38
C THR A 281 -1.64 20.98 -19.87
N ILE A 282 -0.53 20.52 -20.46
CA ILE A 282 0.20 19.33 -19.99
C ILE A 282 1.17 19.77 -18.89
N LEU A 283 1.09 19.10 -17.73
CA LEU A 283 1.91 19.36 -16.56
C LEU A 283 2.91 18.23 -16.38
N ILE A 284 4.21 18.53 -16.31
CA ILE A 284 5.25 17.52 -16.14
C ILE A 284 6.14 17.91 -14.96
N VAL A 285 6.30 17.01 -13.99
CA VAL A 285 7.23 17.22 -12.88
C VAL A 285 8.65 17.11 -13.38
N CYS A 286 9.44 18.15 -13.18
CA CYS A 286 10.81 18.29 -13.66
C CYS A 286 11.84 18.37 -12.53
N ILE A 287 11.42 18.37 -11.25
CA ILE A 287 12.31 18.50 -10.08
C ILE A 287 11.88 17.52 -8.98
N GLY A 288 12.86 16.78 -8.45
CA GLY A 288 12.71 15.95 -7.26
C GLY A 288 12.39 14.49 -7.52
N ALA A 289 12.11 13.75 -6.44
CA ALA A 289 11.85 12.31 -6.50
C ALA A 289 10.64 11.92 -7.38
N SER A 290 9.72 12.87 -7.61
CA SER A 290 8.53 12.67 -8.45
C SER A 290 8.74 13.03 -9.92
N ILE A 291 10.00 13.26 -10.36
CA ILE A 291 10.32 13.63 -11.75
C ILE A 291 9.69 12.63 -12.72
N GLY A 292 9.04 13.16 -13.76
CA GLY A 292 8.36 12.36 -14.78
C GLY A 292 6.87 12.13 -14.54
N LYS A 293 6.29 12.52 -13.39
CA LYS A 293 4.84 12.54 -13.26
C LYS A 293 4.21 13.50 -14.26
N VAL A 294 3.12 13.09 -14.87
CA VAL A 294 2.40 13.82 -15.91
C VAL A 294 0.94 13.99 -15.53
N GLY A 295 0.36 15.12 -15.88
CA GLY A 295 -1.06 15.41 -15.73
C GLY A 295 -1.55 16.36 -16.83
N LEU A 296 -2.85 16.34 -17.10
CA LEU A 296 -3.54 17.25 -18.02
C LEU A 296 -4.49 18.13 -17.20
N SER A 297 -4.30 19.47 -17.23
CA SER A 297 -5.19 20.36 -16.49
C SER A 297 -6.61 20.35 -17.04
N GLY A 298 -7.59 20.06 -16.20
CA GLY A 298 -9.00 20.06 -16.58
C GLY A 298 -9.69 21.44 -16.49
N VAL A 299 -8.98 22.41 -15.93
CA VAL A 299 -9.44 23.79 -15.68
C VAL A 299 -8.27 24.76 -15.81
N ASN A 300 -8.57 26.06 -15.91
CA ASN A 300 -7.55 27.08 -15.78
C ASN A 300 -6.96 27.06 -14.37
N GLY A 301 -5.65 27.21 -14.25
CA GLY A 301 -4.97 27.14 -12.97
C GLY A 301 -3.54 27.67 -13.06
N SER A 302 -2.72 27.30 -12.10
CA SER A 302 -1.28 27.56 -12.09
C SER A 302 -0.54 26.32 -11.58
N CYS A 303 0.79 26.30 -11.65
CA CYS A 303 1.56 25.22 -11.05
C CYS A 303 2.78 25.77 -10.29
N ASN A 304 3.35 24.93 -9.42
CA ASN A 304 4.56 25.30 -8.69
C ASN A 304 5.82 25.17 -9.57
N GLN A 305 6.95 25.67 -9.09
CA GLN A 305 8.23 25.69 -9.80
C GLN A 305 8.84 24.31 -10.09
N GLN A 306 8.29 23.23 -9.54
CA GLN A 306 8.75 21.86 -9.82
C GLN A 306 8.17 21.32 -11.13
N ILE A 307 7.18 22.00 -11.71
CA ILE A 307 6.47 21.60 -12.91
C ILE A 307 6.83 22.51 -14.07
N ASN A 308 7.18 21.91 -15.22
CA ASN A 308 7.14 22.56 -16.52
C ASN A 308 5.81 22.23 -17.19
N ALA A 309 5.13 23.25 -17.67
CA ALA A 309 3.83 23.16 -18.31
C ALA A 309 3.98 23.43 -19.81
N ILE A 310 3.30 22.65 -20.65
CA ILE A 310 3.25 22.84 -22.10
C ILE A 310 1.85 23.36 -22.44
N ILE A 311 1.80 24.58 -22.98
CA ILE A 311 0.55 25.25 -23.30
C ILE A 311 -0.07 24.67 -24.57
N PRO A 312 -1.38 24.33 -24.57
CA PRO A 312 -2.04 23.79 -25.75
C PRO A 312 -2.06 24.80 -26.93
N ASN A 313 -1.88 24.28 -28.13
CA ASN A 313 -1.98 25.05 -29.37
C ASN A 313 -2.47 24.15 -30.51
N SER A 314 -2.45 24.66 -31.77
CA SER A 314 -2.92 23.92 -32.95
C SER A 314 -1.92 22.89 -33.51
N ALA A 315 -0.70 22.78 -32.98
CA ALA A 315 0.31 21.86 -33.50
C ALA A 315 0.12 20.43 -32.96
N PHE A 316 -0.55 20.27 -31.83
CA PHE A 316 -0.77 18.97 -31.19
C PHE A 316 -2.10 18.88 -30.45
N THR A 317 -2.61 17.66 -30.28
CA THR A 317 -3.71 17.41 -29.33
C THR A 317 -3.14 17.16 -27.94
N SER A 318 -3.72 17.79 -26.91
CA SER A 318 -3.21 17.69 -25.52
C SER A 318 -3.20 16.24 -25.02
N LYS A 319 -4.20 15.43 -25.38
CA LYS A 319 -4.22 13.99 -24.99
C LYS A 319 -3.10 13.19 -25.65
N TYR A 320 -2.81 13.46 -26.94
CA TYR A 320 -1.69 12.79 -27.62
C TYR A 320 -0.37 13.09 -26.89
N LEU A 321 -0.09 14.37 -26.65
CA LEU A 321 1.14 14.77 -25.98
C LEU A 321 1.22 14.25 -24.55
N PHE A 322 0.09 14.17 -23.83
CA PHE A 322 0.01 13.54 -22.52
C PHE A 322 0.48 12.08 -22.58
N PHE A 323 -0.03 11.28 -23.52
CA PHE A 323 0.37 9.88 -23.66
C PHE A 323 1.82 9.71 -24.14
N VAL A 324 2.32 10.59 -25.02
CA VAL A 324 3.75 10.62 -25.36
C VAL A 324 4.59 10.81 -24.09
N CYS A 325 4.23 11.76 -23.23
CA CYS A 325 4.94 12.03 -22.00
C CYS A 325 4.88 10.89 -20.97
N LEU A 326 3.85 10.04 -21.02
CA LEU A 326 3.76 8.81 -20.22
C LEU A 326 4.58 7.64 -20.78
N SER A 327 4.95 7.68 -22.08
CA SER A 327 5.66 6.57 -22.72
C SER A 327 7.03 6.33 -22.09
N ASN A 328 7.46 5.06 -22.10
CA ASN A 328 8.79 4.69 -21.62
C ASN A 328 9.91 5.44 -22.37
N TYR A 329 9.73 5.68 -23.69
CA TYR A 329 10.62 6.50 -24.48
C TYR A 329 10.84 7.89 -23.84
N PHE A 330 9.75 8.65 -23.63
CA PHE A 330 9.83 10.00 -23.08
C PHE A 330 10.37 10.00 -21.65
N GLN A 331 9.92 9.10 -20.80
CA GLN A 331 10.38 8.96 -19.43
C GLN A 331 11.88 8.67 -19.34
N THR A 332 12.40 7.88 -20.29
CA THR A 332 13.83 7.57 -20.38
C THR A 332 14.64 8.80 -20.78
N ILE A 333 14.25 9.53 -21.83
CA ILE A 333 14.98 10.72 -22.26
C ILE A 333 14.88 11.85 -21.23
N LEU A 334 13.74 12.02 -20.57
CA LEU A 334 13.56 13.00 -19.50
C LEU A 334 14.53 12.73 -18.34
N LYS A 335 14.58 11.49 -17.83
CA LYS A 335 15.46 11.10 -16.73
C LYS A 335 16.94 11.14 -17.10
N LYS A 336 17.29 10.77 -18.34
CA LYS A 336 18.67 10.80 -18.85
C LYS A 336 19.20 12.24 -18.93
N ASN A 337 18.34 13.23 -19.25
CA ASN A 337 18.72 14.63 -19.37
C ASN A 337 18.56 15.42 -18.05
N ALA A 338 18.06 14.78 -16.98
CA ALA A 338 18.05 15.36 -15.65
C ALA A 338 19.44 15.24 -14.98
N SER A 339 19.74 16.16 -14.06
CA SER A 339 20.97 16.10 -13.28
C SER A 339 21.04 14.81 -12.45
N GLN A 340 22.23 14.18 -12.40
CA GLN A 340 22.50 12.95 -11.64
C GLN A 340 22.85 13.26 -10.17
N THR A 341 22.07 14.15 -9.52
CA THR A 341 22.25 14.54 -8.12
C THR A 341 21.19 13.88 -7.23
N THR A 342 21.35 14.00 -5.91
CA THR A 342 20.37 13.52 -4.90
C THR A 342 18.96 14.08 -5.16
N LEU A 343 18.87 15.24 -5.78
CA LEU A 343 17.63 15.87 -6.23
C LEU A 343 17.69 16.02 -7.76
N PRO A 344 17.16 15.07 -8.55
CA PRO A 344 17.21 15.18 -10.01
C PRO A 344 16.41 16.39 -10.49
N ILE A 345 17.01 17.15 -11.43
CA ILE A 345 16.43 18.37 -11.99
C ILE A 345 16.69 18.41 -13.49
N ILE A 346 15.64 18.68 -14.27
CA ILE A 346 15.75 19.11 -15.66
C ILE A 346 15.20 20.53 -15.77
N ASN A 347 16.05 21.48 -16.16
CA ASN A 347 15.63 22.87 -16.33
C ASN A 347 14.80 23.05 -17.62
N LYS A 348 14.12 24.20 -17.73
CA LYS A 348 13.26 24.52 -18.87
C LYS A 348 13.98 24.40 -20.22
N THR A 349 15.23 24.86 -20.30
CA THR A 349 16.01 24.86 -21.54
C THR A 349 16.30 23.43 -22.02
N GLU A 350 16.78 22.56 -21.13
CA GLU A 350 17.02 21.15 -21.48
C GLU A 350 15.71 20.41 -21.73
N PHE A 351 14.66 20.69 -20.95
CA PHE A 351 13.33 20.13 -21.16
C PHE A 351 12.78 20.48 -22.56
N SER A 352 12.95 21.72 -23.00
CA SER A 352 12.46 22.17 -24.33
C SER A 352 13.13 21.48 -25.51
N LYS A 353 14.35 20.93 -25.32
CA LYS A 353 15.10 20.21 -26.36
C LYS A 353 14.69 18.74 -26.51
N LEU A 354 13.90 18.21 -25.60
CA LEU A 354 13.48 16.80 -25.66
C LEU A 354 12.67 16.56 -26.94
N GLN A 355 13.10 15.56 -27.71
CA GLN A 355 12.51 15.22 -29.00
C GLN A 355 11.35 14.24 -28.80
N ILE A 356 10.26 14.47 -29.52
CA ILE A 356 9.12 13.58 -29.57
C ILE A 356 8.73 13.25 -31.02
N PRO A 357 8.16 12.08 -31.29
CA PRO A 357 7.56 11.79 -32.57
C PRO A 357 6.23 12.54 -32.69
N LEU A 358 6.02 13.24 -33.78
CA LEU A 358 4.82 14.04 -34.03
C LEU A 358 4.16 13.64 -35.36
N PRO A 359 3.03 12.88 -35.33
CA PRO A 359 2.22 12.58 -36.51
C PRO A 359 1.32 13.76 -36.91
N PRO A 360 0.66 13.70 -38.06
CA PRO A 360 -0.42 14.62 -38.41
C PRO A 360 -1.56 14.61 -37.38
N LEU A 361 -2.24 15.74 -37.17
CA LEU A 361 -3.27 15.91 -36.15
C LEU A 361 -4.33 14.81 -36.12
N LYS A 362 -4.82 14.38 -37.29
CA LYS A 362 -5.81 13.31 -37.39
C LYS A 362 -5.31 11.99 -36.79
N GLU A 363 -4.05 11.68 -37.01
CA GLU A 363 -3.43 10.46 -36.46
C GLU A 363 -3.15 10.60 -34.97
N GLN A 364 -2.77 11.79 -34.49
CA GLN A 364 -2.68 12.11 -33.07
C GLN A 364 -4.02 11.86 -32.35
N GLU A 365 -5.14 12.31 -32.93
CA GLU A 365 -6.48 12.11 -32.38
C GLU A 365 -6.84 10.60 -32.31
N GLN A 366 -6.54 9.83 -33.36
CA GLN A 366 -6.80 8.39 -33.36
C GLN A 366 -5.99 7.66 -32.29
N ILE A 367 -4.70 7.93 -32.18
CA ILE A 367 -3.83 7.32 -31.16
C ILE A 367 -4.31 7.72 -29.76
N ALA A 368 -4.59 9.00 -29.54
CA ALA A 368 -5.05 9.50 -28.25
C ALA A 368 -6.40 8.90 -27.84
N SER A 369 -7.34 8.76 -28.78
CA SER A 369 -8.65 8.15 -28.50
C SER A 369 -8.52 6.68 -28.10
N HIS A 370 -7.71 5.92 -28.81
CA HIS A 370 -7.49 4.49 -28.50
C HIS A 370 -6.82 4.30 -27.12
N LEU A 371 -5.79 5.10 -26.81
CA LEU A 371 -5.11 5.03 -25.52
C LEU A 371 -5.98 5.53 -24.35
N ASP A 372 -6.83 6.51 -24.58
CA ASP A 372 -7.78 7.03 -23.59
C ASP A 372 -8.85 5.98 -23.24
N GLU A 373 -9.39 5.30 -24.25
CA GLU A 373 -10.33 4.19 -24.08
C GLU A 373 -9.69 3.05 -23.28
N LEU A 374 -8.48 2.61 -23.67
CA LEU A 374 -7.74 1.57 -22.97
C LEU A 374 -7.45 1.97 -21.52
N SER A 375 -6.99 3.20 -21.29
CA SER A 375 -6.72 3.73 -19.95
C SER A 375 -7.98 3.73 -19.08
N SER A 376 -9.12 4.09 -19.64
CA SER A 376 -10.41 4.06 -18.95
C SER A 376 -10.83 2.64 -18.58
N HIS A 377 -10.66 1.67 -19.48
CA HIS A 377 -10.94 0.26 -19.19
C HIS A 377 -10.02 -0.29 -18.10
N VAL A 378 -8.71 -0.03 -18.17
CA VAL A 378 -7.74 -0.45 -17.16
C VAL A 378 -8.09 0.15 -15.79
N LYS A 379 -8.45 1.45 -15.74
CA LYS A 379 -8.85 2.12 -14.50
C LYS A 379 -10.10 1.48 -13.88
N ASN A 380 -11.13 1.22 -14.69
CA ASN A 380 -12.37 0.59 -14.23
C ASN A 380 -12.12 -0.82 -13.68
N LEU A 381 -11.30 -1.63 -14.36
CA LEU A 381 -10.94 -2.96 -13.88
C LEU A 381 -10.19 -2.88 -12.54
N LYS A 382 -9.20 -1.99 -12.41
CA LYS A 382 -8.48 -1.80 -11.15
C LYS A 382 -9.40 -1.40 -10.00
N GLN A 383 -10.35 -0.50 -10.24
CA GLN A 383 -11.32 -0.10 -9.22
C GLN A 383 -12.22 -1.28 -8.79
N ASN A 384 -12.64 -2.13 -9.73
CA ASN A 384 -13.42 -3.33 -9.41
C ASN A 384 -12.63 -4.33 -8.56
N TYR A 385 -11.34 -4.53 -8.86
CA TYR A 385 -10.47 -5.40 -8.06
C TYR A 385 -10.18 -4.86 -6.65
N GLN A 386 -10.13 -3.54 -6.47
CA GLN A 386 -9.91 -2.91 -5.16
C GLN A 386 -11.17 -2.85 -4.29
N ALA A 387 -12.35 -3.00 -4.88
CA ALA A 387 -13.64 -2.98 -4.18
C ALA A 387 -14.10 -4.37 -3.69
N GLN A 388 -13.42 -5.44 -4.09
CA GLN A 388 -13.61 -6.81 -3.63
C GLN A 388 -12.66 -7.14 -2.48
#